data_9947cc5a1d9ac4fab9b177ea6911a52f
#
_entry.id   9947cc5a1d9ac4fab9b177ea6911a52f
#
_cell.length_a   1.000
_cell.length_b   1.000
_cell.length_c   1.000
_cell.angle_alpha   90.00
_cell.angle_beta   90.00
_cell.angle_gamma   90.00
#
_symmetry.space_group_name_H-M   'P 1'
#
loop_
_entity.id
_entity.type
_entity.pdbx_description
1 polymer ?
#
loop_
_entity_poly.entity_id
_entity_poly.type
_entity_poly.pdbx_seq_one_letter_code
_entity_poly.pdbx_strand_id
1 'polypeptide(L)'
;MLRTLYRLAVLATTVGVGLALVAPAAAQDMASFEKRLTVHTLANGYTFLILERDGAPTFSFATRVDVGSAQEVPGITGLAHMFEHMAFKGTPHLGTKDYQAEQRAIDALEEAYRTYERARSATTPDTAEVERLRTAFKAREAEAQTFVVPNAFDDAVSREGGVGLNASTSAEATTYYYSLPSNKFELFAYLESERFLHPVFREFYKERDVVMEERRQRTESQPIGRLFERLLGAAFFAHPYKQPTVGYMSDLERFTITDARAFYDVWYAPANMVTAIVGGVKASEIIPVIERYFGRLPAKPKPAPLRTIEPPHIAETVITLRDQAQPFYIEAYHKPAATHPDEPIYDAIAEILGRGRTSRLYRSLVEEQKLAVQAQVGGGLPGVKYPHLFLALAVPARGVTNDQVRDALRVELQKMVGEDVTDAELDRFKTRAKADLIRSLTGDSGLASQLVTYHTLTGDWRELFTYVDRMAAVTKADIRRVAADVFKPSNRTVARLENEAAQAPGGTK
;
A
#
# COMPACT_ATOMS: atom_id res chain seq x y z
N MET A 1 -36.22 -43.50 -54.59
CA MET A 1 -35.78 -44.31 -53.44
C MET A 1 -34.28 -44.41 -53.35
N LEU A 2 -33.54 -43.27 -53.37
CA LEU A 2 -32.06 -43.26 -53.26
C LEU A 2 -31.53 -41.95 -52.72
N ARG A 3 -32.29 -41.27 -51.79
CA ARG A 3 -31.89 -40.04 -51.19
C ARG A 3 -32.05 -40.00 -49.61
N THR A 4 -32.37 -41.12 -48.97
CA THR A 4 -32.70 -41.21 -47.53
C THR A 4 -31.68 -42.00 -46.72
N LEU A 5 -30.63 -42.57 -47.36
CA LEU A 5 -29.60 -43.38 -46.69
C LEU A 5 -28.26 -42.67 -46.49
N TYR A 6 -28.14 -41.38 -46.86
CA TYR A 6 -26.88 -40.62 -46.71
C TYR A 6 -26.89 -39.63 -45.53
N ARG A 7 -27.98 -39.61 -44.73
CA ARG A 7 -28.12 -38.71 -43.59
C ARG A 7 -27.98 -39.35 -42.18
N LEU A 8 -27.72 -40.67 -42.14
CA LEU A 8 -27.56 -41.38 -40.85
C LEU A 8 -26.14 -41.87 -40.57
N ALA A 9 -25.17 -41.60 -41.47
CA ALA A 9 -23.78 -42.02 -41.28
C ALA A 9 -22.82 -40.86 -40.93
N VAL A 10 -23.29 -39.61 -40.78
CA VAL A 10 -22.47 -38.44 -40.42
C VAL A 10 -22.72 -37.93 -38.99
N LEU A 11 -23.61 -38.58 -38.22
CA LEU A 11 -23.93 -38.18 -36.85
C LEU A 11 -23.30 -39.08 -35.76
N ALA A 12 -22.39 -40.00 -36.14
CA ALA A 12 -21.77 -40.92 -35.18
C ALA A 12 -20.24 -40.72 -34.98
N THR A 13 -19.64 -39.67 -35.57
CA THR A 13 -18.18 -39.46 -35.49
C THR A 13 -17.73 -38.12 -34.94
N THR A 14 -18.58 -37.36 -34.24
CA THR A 14 -18.22 -36.06 -33.66
C THR A 14 -18.59 -35.92 -32.16
N VAL A 15 -18.64 -36.99 -31.42
CA VAL A 15 -18.80 -36.98 -29.94
C VAL A 15 -17.63 -37.73 -29.27
N GLY A 16 -16.44 -37.62 -29.80
CA GLY A 16 -15.28 -38.37 -29.33
C GLY A 16 -14.01 -37.55 -29.17
N VAL A 17 -14.07 -36.20 -29.12
CA VAL A 17 -12.87 -35.39 -28.84
C VAL A 17 -13.29 -34.17 -28.01
N GLY A 18 -13.21 -34.26 -26.70
CA GLY A 18 -13.54 -33.13 -25.84
C GLY A 18 -13.53 -33.41 -24.34
N LEU A 19 -13.09 -34.60 -23.93
CA LEU A 19 -12.58 -34.74 -22.56
C LEU A 19 -11.09 -34.44 -22.56
N ALA A 20 -10.74 -33.17 -22.81
CA ALA A 20 -9.50 -32.62 -22.27
C ALA A 20 -9.60 -32.85 -20.77
N LEU A 21 -8.78 -33.73 -20.24
CA LEU A 21 -8.45 -33.86 -18.83
C LEU A 21 -8.06 -32.44 -18.36
N VAL A 22 -9.03 -31.69 -17.85
CA VAL A 22 -8.75 -30.65 -16.89
C VAL A 22 -8.11 -31.41 -15.74
N ALA A 23 -6.79 -31.52 -15.75
CA ALA A 23 -6.06 -31.94 -14.57
C ALA A 23 -6.66 -31.11 -13.43
N PRO A 24 -7.11 -31.72 -12.32
CA PRO A 24 -7.55 -30.96 -11.17
C PRO A 24 -6.38 -29.98 -10.90
N ALA A 25 -6.66 -28.68 -10.90
CA ALA A 25 -5.70 -27.70 -10.41
C ALA A 25 -5.25 -28.26 -9.07
N ALA A 26 -4.01 -28.80 -9.04
CA ALA A 26 -3.48 -29.46 -7.86
C ALA A 26 -3.71 -28.48 -6.73
N ALA A 27 -4.41 -28.91 -5.69
CA ALA A 27 -4.71 -28.07 -4.56
C ALA A 27 -3.39 -27.48 -4.11
N GLN A 28 -3.21 -26.18 -4.34
CA GLN A 28 -2.01 -25.46 -3.92
C GLN A 28 -2.15 -25.32 -2.41
N ASP A 29 -1.85 -26.38 -1.70
CA ASP A 29 -1.85 -26.44 -0.24
C ASP A 29 -0.50 -25.97 0.32
N MET A 30 -0.47 -25.64 1.58
CA MET A 30 0.73 -25.22 2.31
C MET A 30 1.88 -26.22 2.12
N ALA A 31 1.62 -27.53 2.20
CA ALA A 31 2.64 -28.56 2.05
C ALA A 31 3.31 -28.56 0.66
N SER A 32 2.58 -28.21 -0.39
CA SER A 32 3.14 -28.01 -1.74
C SER A 32 4.04 -26.77 -1.81
N PHE A 33 3.70 -25.70 -1.10
CA PHE A 33 4.54 -24.51 -1.03
C PHE A 33 5.81 -24.76 -0.20
N GLU A 34 5.71 -25.42 0.94
CA GLU A 34 6.86 -25.76 1.79
C GLU A 34 7.97 -26.53 1.05
N LYS A 35 7.61 -27.37 0.08
CA LYS A 35 8.58 -28.12 -0.74
C LYS A 35 9.30 -27.25 -1.78
N ARG A 36 8.74 -26.12 -2.15
CA ARG A 36 9.22 -25.28 -3.26
C ARG A 36 9.68 -23.90 -2.81
N LEU A 37 9.39 -23.52 -1.57
CA LEU A 37 9.77 -22.23 -1.01
C LEU A 37 11.01 -22.38 -0.14
N THR A 38 12.06 -21.69 -0.52
CA THR A 38 13.31 -21.59 0.25
C THR A 38 13.37 -20.24 0.94
N VAL A 39 13.60 -20.24 2.25
CA VAL A 39 13.92 -19.03 3.02
C VAL A 39 15.43 -18.96 3.16
N HIS A 40 16.05 -17.90 2.67
CA HIS A 40 17.49 -17.70 2.75
C HIS A 40 17.79 -16.31 3.36
N THR A 41 18.49 -16.31 4.51
CA THR A 41 18.88 -15.07 5.19
C THR A 41 20.39 -14.91 5.08
N LEU A 42 20.82 -13.78 4.52
CA LEU A 42 22.22 -13.42 4.38
C LEU A 42 22.86 -13.08 5.73
N ALA A 43 24.20 -13.13 5.79
CA ALA A 43 24.95 -12.76 7.00
C ALA A 43 24.69 -11.34 7.49
N ASN A 44 24.28 -10.42 6.58
CA ASN A 44 23.92 -9.04 6.92
C ASN A 44 22.45 -8.89 7.38
N GLY A 45 21.70 -9.99 7.46
CA GLY A 45 20.32 -10.03 7.93
C GLY A 45 19.25 -9.86 6.85
N TYR A 46 19.61 -9.62 5.59
CA TYR A 46 18.62 -9.53 4.50
C TYR A 46 17.99 -10.89 4.24
N THR A 47 16.67 -10.97 4.18
CA THR A 47 15.94 -12.22 3.99
C THR A 47 15.32 -12.32 2.60
N PHE A 48 15.50 -13.48 1.96
CA PHE A 48 14.93 -13.82 0.67
C PHE A 48 13.97 -15.01 0.81
N LEU A 49 12.79 -14.88 0.21
CA LEU A 49 11.78 -15.93 0.07
C LEU A 49 11.77 -16.34 -1.40
N ILE A 50 12.26 -17.51 -1.72
CA ILE A 50 12.41 -17.98 -3.11
C ILE A 50 11.39 -19.08 -3.36
N LEU A 51 10.38 -18.82 -4.18
CA LEU A 51 9.38 -19.80 -4.56
C LEU A 51 9.58 -20.23 -6.01
N GLU A 52 10.03 -21.45 -6.19
CA GLU A 52 10.20 -22.07 -7.50
C GLU A 52 8.83 -22.43 -8.10
N ARG A 53 8.59 -22.00 -9.34
CA ARG A 53 7.39 -22.35 -10.11
C ARG A 53 7.77 -22.81 -11.50
N ASP A 54 7.18 -23.92 -11.93
CA ASP A 54 7.25 -24.37 -13.32
C ASP A 54 6.26 -23.57 -14.14
N GLY A 55 6.60 -23.24 -15.38
CA GLY A 55 5.74 -22.51 -16.29
C GLY A 55 6.49 -21.54 -17.19
N ALA A 56 6.16 -20.28 -17.16
CA ALA A 56 6.84 -19.27 -17.97
C ALA A 56 8.29 -19.05 -17.49
N PRO A 57 9.26 -18.83 -18.40
CA PRO A 57 10.64 -18.53 -18.06
C PRO A 57 10.81 -17.07 -17.59
N THR A 58 9.97 -16.67 -16.64
CA THR A 58 9.96 -15.35 -16.02
C THR A 58 9.91 -15.49 -14.51
N PHE A 59 10.33 -14.45 -13.81
CA PHE A 59 10.12 -14.32 -12.37
C PHE A 59 9.61 -12.93 -12.03
N SER A 60 8.85 -12.85 -10.96
CA SER A 60 8.45 -11.61 -10.33
C SER A 60 9.10 -11.52 -8.95
N PHE A 61 9.42 -10.31 -8.53
CA PHE A 61 9.84 -10.09 -7.16
C PHE A 61 9.08 -8.94 -6.52
N ALA A 62 9.08 -8.95 -5.20
CA ALA A 62 8.70 -7.81 -4.38
C ALA A 62 9.72 -7.66 -3.24
N THR A 63 10.34 -6.49 -3.14
CA THR A 63 11.20 -6.10 -2.03
C THR A 63 10.45 -5.18 -1.10
N ARG A 64 10.26 -5.58 0.14
CA ARG A 64 9.61 -4.79 1.19
C ARG A 64 10.65 -4.31 2.19
N VAL A 65 10.74 -2.99 2.34
CA VAL A 65 11.46 -2.34 3.43
C VAL A 65 10.45 -1.98 4.50
N ASP A 66 10.67 -2.40 5.75
CA ASP A 66 9.74 -2.22 6.87
C ASP A 66 9.83 -0.78 7.40
N VAL A 67 9.55 0.19 6.52
CA VAL A 67 9.54 1.62 6.79
C VAL A 67 8.52 2.34 5.92
N GLY A 68 7.71 3.18 6.54
CA GLY A 68 6.71 4.04 5.88
C GLY A 68 6.52 5.33 6.66
N SER A 69 5.41 6.03 6.43
CA SER A 69 5.18 7.34 7.08
C SER A 69 5.05 7.26 8.59
N ALA A 70 4.72 6.10 9.16
CA ALA A 70 4.62 5.95 10.62
C ALA A 70 5.97 6.02 11.34
N GLN A 71 7.09 5.80 10.63
CA GLN A 71 8.44 5.92 11.18
C GLN A 71 9.05 7.32 11.04
N GLU A 72 8.35 8.21 10.36
CA GLU A 72 8.79 9.60 10.20
C GLU A 72 8.51 10.43 11.47
N VAL A 73 9.27 11.49 11.64
CA VAL A 73 9.06 12.45 12.73
C VAL A 73 8.63 13.81 12.15
N PRO A 74 7.95 14.67 12.94
CA PRO A 74 7.64 16.04 12.51
C PRO A 74 8.88 16.78 11.99
N GLY A 75 8.74 17.46 10.86
CA GLY A 75 9.81 18.15 10.15
C GLY A 75 10.35 17.39 8.93
N ILE A 76 10.12 16.07 8.86
CA ILE A 76 10.58 15.21 7.75
C ILE A 76 9.50 14.27 7.21
N THR A 77 8.21 14.60 7.44
CA THR A 77 7.11 13.77 6.92
C THR A 77 7.08 13.78 5.39
N GLY A 78 6.91 12.61 4.79
CA GLY A 78 6.96 12.39 3.34
C GLY A 78 8.29 11.83 2.84
N LEU A 79 9.30 11.63 3.70
CA LEU A 79 10.59 11.07 3.29
C LEU A 79 10.49 9.60 2.83
N ALA A 80 9.66 8.77 3.47
CA ALA A 80 9.47 7.40 3.02
C ALA A 80 8.90 7.36 1.59
N HIS A 81 7.93 8.23 1.30
CA HIS A 81 7.37 8.39 -0.04
C HIS A 81 8.39 8.99 -1.02
N MET A 82 9.20 9.93 -0.56
CA MET A 82 10.30 10.47 -1.38
C MET A 82 11.28 9.38 -1.81
N PHE A 83 11.60 8.39 -0.94
CA PHE A 83 12.45 7.26 -1.30
C PHE A 83 11.80 6.31 -2.32
N GLU A 84 10.49 6.23 -2.37
CA GLU A 84 9.80 5.55 -3.48
C GLU A 84 10.17 6.19 -4.82
N HIS A 85 10.08 7.52 -4.94
CA HIS A 85 10.44 8.27 -6.14
C HIS A 85 11.94 8.17 -6.46
N MET A 86 12.78 8.27 -5.44
CA MET A 86 14.23 8.21 -5.60
C MET A 86 14.75 6.85 -6.08
N ALA A 87 14.01 5.77 -5.85
CA ALA A 87 14.41 4.42 -6.24
C ALA A 87 14.59 4.23 -7.75
N PHE A 88 13.99 5.08 -8.58
CA PHE A 88 14.07 5.01 -10.04
C PHE A 88 15.12 5.95 -10.64
N LYS A 89 15.90 6.64 -9.80
CA LYS A 89 16.92 7.59 -10.25
C LYS A 89 18.24 6.95 -10.68
N GLY A 90 18.29 5.61 -10.68
CA GLY A 90 19.47 4.83 -11.13
C GLY A 90 20.48 4.56 -10.02
N THR A 91 21.73 4.42 -10.41
CA THR A 91 22.86 4.03 -9.55
C THR A 91 24.08 4.91 -9.85
N PRO A 92 25.21 4.74 -9.16
CA PRO A 92 26.46 5.39 -9.54
C PRO A 92 26.92 5.09 -10.98
N HIS A 93 26.48 3.97 -11.55
CA HIS A 93 26.87 3.50 -12.88
C HIS A 93 25.77 3.61 -13.94
N LEU A 94 24.56 4.00 -13.52
CA LEU A 94 23.38 4.07 -14.37
C LEU A 94 22.63 5.37 -14.11
N GLY A 95 22.36 6.15 -15.16
CA GLY A 95 21.62 7.40 -15.05
C GLY A 95 22.48 8.64 -14.87
N THR A 96 23.80 8.53 -15.04
CA THR A 96 24.76 9.64 -15.00
C THR A 96 25.73 9.60 -16.17
N LYS A 97 26.22 10.77 -16.57
CA LYS A 97 27.32 10.91 -17.54
C LYS A 97 28.69 10.82 -16.89
N ASP A 98 28.81 11.31 -15.64
CA ASP A 98 30.02 11.29 -14.81
C ASP A 98 29.58 11.37 -13.35
N TYR A 99 29.59 10.23 -12.65
CA TYR A 99 29.12 10.15 -11.27
C TYR A 99 29.96 10.99 -10.29
N GLN A 100 31.27 11.05 -10.47
CA GLN A 100 32.10 11.80 -9.55
C GLN A 100 31.90 13.33 -9.69
N ALA A 101 31.71 13.82 -10.91
CA ALA A 101 31.38 15.21 -11.17
C ALA A 101 29.94 15.51 -10.67
N GLU A 102 28.99 14.62 -10.93
CA GLU A 102 27.63 14.74 -10.45
C GLU A 102 27.56 14.81 -8.92
N GLN A 103 28.31 13.94 -8.21
CA GLN A 103 28.32 13.94 -6.76
C GLN A 103 28.82 15.26 -6.19
N ARG A 104 29.89 15.84 -6.77
CA ARG A 104 30.37 17.18 -6.38
C ARG A 104 29.32 18.27 -6.62
N ALA A 105 28.59 18.18 -7.74
CA ALA A 105 27.54 19.13 -8.06
C ALA A 105 26.35 18.99 -7.09
N ILE A 106 25.97 17.77 -6.71
CA ILE A 106 24.93 17.49 -5.71
C ILE A 106 25.34 18.02 -4.32
N ASP A 107 26.59 17.83 -3.90
CA ASP A 107 27.07 18.34 -2.61
C ASP A 107 27.07 19.88 -2.58
N ALA A 108 27.46 20.54 -3.69
CA ALA A 108 27.37 21.99 -3.84
C ALA A 108 25.91 22.50 -3.88
N LEU A 109 25.02 21.74 -4.50
CA LEU A 109 23.58 22.02 -4.52
C LEU A 109 22.97 21.94 -3.11
N GLU A 110 23.31 20.91 -2.35
CA GLU A 110 22.87 20.72 -0.95
C GLU A 110 23.29 21.91 -0.07
N GLU A 111 24.54 22.34 -0.15
CA GLU A 111 25.03 23.49 0.63
C GLU A 111 24.33 24.79 0.22
N ALA A 112 24.11 25.00 -1.07
CA ALA A 112 23.36 26.16 -1.57
C ALA A 112 21.91 26.15 -1.06
N TYR A 113 21.25 24.98 -1.08
CA TYR A 113 19.89 24.84 -0.54
C TYR A 113 19.84 25.11 0.96
N ARG A 114 20.73 24.51 1.75
CA ARG A 114 20.77 24.72 3.21
C ARG A 114 21.04 26.19 3.57
N THR A 115 21.83 26.89 2.79
CA THR A 115 22.09 28.33 2.99
C THR A 115 20.84 29.14 2.66
N TYR A 116 20.17 28.84 1.56
CA TYR A 116 18.89 29.46 1.20
C TYR A 116 17.83 29.20 2.28
N GLU A 117 17.68 27.95 2.75
CA GLU A 117 16.67 27.58 3.75
C GLU A 117 16.92 28.27 5.10
N ARG A 118 18.17 28.38 5.54
CA ARG A 118 18.53 29.14 6.75
C ARG A 118 18.12 30.60 6.65
N ALA A 119 18.39 31.24 5.52
CA ALA A 119 18.03 32.65 5.30
C ALA A 119 16.51 32.84 5.23
N ARG A 120 15.81 31.95 4.56
CA ARG A 120 14.33 31.95 4.44
C ARG A 120 13.63 31.73 5.79
N SER A 121 14.20 30.89 6.64
CA SER A 121 13.64 30.52 7.94
C SER A 121 14.09 31.42 9.08
N ALA A 122 14.87 32.48 8.82
CA ALA A 122 15.26 33.44 9.85
C ALA A 122 14.05 34.16 10.44
N THR A 123 14.13 34.56 11.71
CA THR A 123 13.06 35.31 12.39
C THR A 123 12.68 36.61 11.66
N THR A 124 13.66 37.24 11.04
CA THR A 124 13.51 38.44 10.19
C THR A 124 14.25 38.18 8.87
N PRO A 125 13.62 37.54 7.88
CA PRO A 125 14.26 37.27 6.59
C PRO A 125 14.54 38.58 5.83
N ASP A 126 15.76 38.73 5.32
CA ASP A 126 16.05 39.74 4.30
C ASP A 126 15.57 39.21 2.94
N THR A 127 14.54 39.81 2.39
CA THR A 127 13.88 39.38 1.15
C THR A 127 14.86 39.42 -0.04
N ALA A 128 15.77 40.42 -0.11
CA ALA A 128 16.73 40.55 -1.20
C ALA A 128 17.79 39.44 -1.13
N GLU A 129 18.28 39.15 0.08
CA GLU A 129 19.23 38.06 0.32
C GLU A 129 18.60 36.68 0.06
N VAL A 130 17.38 36.45 0.54
CA VAL A 130 16.62 35.19 0.28
C VAL A 130 16.47 34.96 -1.22
N GLU A 131 16.11 35.99 -2.00
CA GLU A 131 15.95 35.83 -3.45
C GLU A 131 17.29 35.60 -4.17
N ARG A 132 18.35 36.25 -3.71
CA ARG A 132 19.73 36.05 -4.23
C ARG A 132 20.14 34.57 -3.98
N LEU A 133 19.92 34.06 -2.78
CA LEU A 133 20.26 32.67 -2.41
C LEU A 133 19.39 31.67 -3.15
N ARG A 134 18.09 31.96 -3.35
CA ARG A 134 17.20 31.14 -4.17
C ARG A 134 17.74 31.02 -5.62
N THR A 135 18.19 32.13 -6.19
CA THR A 135 18.76 32.13 -7.52
C THR A 135 20.05 31.30 -7.59
N ALA A 136 20.92 31.42 -6.58
CA ALA A 136 22.13 30.61 -6.49
C ALA A 136 21.82 29.11 -6.35
N PHE A 137 20.84 28.73 -5.52
CA PHE A 137 20.37 27.37 -5.41
C PHE A 137 19.87 26.81 -6.74
N LYS A 138 19.00 27.54 -7.46
CA LYS A 138 18.51 27.13 -8.79
C LYS A 138 19.59 26.99 -9.84
N ALA A 139 20.65 27.81 -9.77
CA ALA A 139 21.80 27.65 -10.64
C ALA A 139 22.56 26.34 -10.37
N ARG A 140 22.74 25.95 -9.08
CA ARG A 140 23.37 24.68 -8.72
C ARG A 140 22.50 23.48 -9.11
N GLU A 141 21.18 23.59 -8.99
CA GLU A 141 20.24 22.56 -9.47
C GLU A 141 20.40 22.33 -10.98
N ALA A 142 20.47 23.42 -11.77
CA ALA A 142 20.68 23.32 -13.20
C ALA A 142 22.06 22.72 -13.55
N GLU A 143 23.12 23.05 -12.80
CA GLU A 143 24.43 22.44 -12.94
C GLU A 143 24.41 20.93 -12.70
N ALA A 144 23.82 20.46 -11.58
CA ALA A 144 23.70 19.05 -11.27
C ALA A 144 22.88 18.29 -12.34
N GLN A 145 21.83 18.93 -12.87
CA GLN A 145 21.00 18.35 -13.93
C GLN A 145 21.77 18.06 -15.24
N THR A 146 22.88 18.72 -15.52
CA THR A 146 23.68 18.50 -16.74
C THR A 146 24.30 17.11 -16.81
N PHE A 147 24.50 16.45 -15.67
CA PHE A 147 25.05 15.10 -15.56
C PHE A 147 24.00 14.00 -15.72
N VAL A 148 22.73 14.32 -15.58
CA VAL A 148 21.65 13.33 -15.55
C VAL A 148 21.41 12.72 -16.94
N VAL A 149 21.27 11.39 -16.98
CA VAL A 149 20.69 10.63 -18.06
C VAL A 149 19.29 10.20 -17.61
N PRO A 150 18.23 10.84 -18.09
CA PRO A 150 16.87 10.61 -17.60
C PRO A 150 16.40 9.19 -17.93
N ASN A 151 15.51 8.65 -17.08
CA ASN A 151 14.83 7.36 -17.24
C ASN A 151 15.75 6.13 -17.42
N ALA A 152 17.04 6.26 -17.12
CA ALA A 152 18.01 5.21 -17.43
C ALA A 152 17.70 3.88 -16.70
N PHE A 153 17.13 3.92 -15.50
CA PHE A 153 16.76 2.70 -14.75
C PHE A 153 15.58 1.99 -15.42
N ASP A 154 14.53 2.72 -15.74
CA ASP A 154 13.34 2.23 -16.43
C ASP A 154 13.70 1.65 -17.82
N ASP A 155 14.51 2.41 -18.58
CA ASP A 155 15.02 1.96 -19.87
C ASP A 155 15.86 0.67 -19.77
N ALA A 156 16.69 0.53 -18.74
CA ALA A 156 17.50 -0.67 -18.54
C ALA A 156 16.61 -1.90 -18.26
N VAL A 157 15.62 -1.74 -17.39
CA VAL A 157 14.68 -2.81 -17.07
C VAL A 157 13.82 -3.17 -18.29
N SER A 158 13.25 -2.18 -18.97
CA SER A 158 12.34 -2.38 -20.10
C SER A 158 13.02 -3.01 -21.32
N ARG A 159 14.25 -2.59 -21.66
CA ARG A 159 15.03 -3.19 -22.78
C ARG A 159 15.33 -4.66 -22.59
N GLU A 160 15.47 -5.10 -21.35
CA GLU A 160 15.74 -6.49 -21.00
C GLU A 160 14.48 -7.32 -20.76
N GLY A 161 13.31 -6.78 -21.17
CA GLY A 161 12.03 -7.46 -21.10
C GLY A 161 11.33 -7.37 -19.76
N GLY A 162 11.74 -6.42 -18.91
CA GLY A 162 11.09 -6.14 -17.63
C GLY A 162 9.72 -5.49 -17.82
N VAL A 163 8.76 -5.87 -16.98
CA VAL A 163 7.39 -5.35 -17.00
C VAL A 163 6.88 -5.08 -15.59
N GLY A 164 5.98 -4.10 -15.49
CA GLY A 164 5.32 -3.79 -14.23
C GLY A 164 6.23 -3.12 -13.19
N LEU A 165 7.30 -2.43 -13.65
CA LEU A 165 8.18 -1.64 -12.78
C LEU A 165 7.37 -0.59 -12.03
N ASN A 166 7.34 -0.71 -10.71
CA ASN A 166 6.63 0.21 -9.84
C ASN A 166 7.11 0.09 -8.40
N ALA A 167 6.65 1.01 -7.55
CA ALA A 167 6.81 0.95 -6.11
C ALA A 167 5.55 1.48 -5.42
N SER A 168 5.47 1.33 -4.12
CA SER A 168 4.39 1.86 -3.31
C SER A 168 4.85 2.12 -1.88
N THR A 169 4.39 3.20 -1.29
CA THR A 169 4.60 3.54 0.12
C THR A 169 3.29 3.57 0.88
N SER A 170 3.28 2.94 2.03
CA SER A 170 2.18 2.96 2.99
C SER A 170 2.64 3.60 4.31
N ALA A 171 1.77 3.59 5.31
CA ALA A 171 2.18 4.01 6.65
C ALA A 171 3.28 3.10 7.27
N GLU A 172 3.49 1.89 6.75
CA GLU A 172 4.32 0.86 7.39
C GLU A 172 5.47 0.35 6.56
N ALA A 173 5.41 0.50 5.26
CA ALA A 173 6.39 -0.09 4.37
C ALA A 173 6.50 0.64 3.04
N THR A 174 7.69 0.56 2.47
CA THR A 174 7.97 0.89 1.06
C THR A 174 8.28 -0.40 0.33
N THR A 175 7.58 -0.66 -0.78
CA THR A 175 7.67 -1.91 -1.54
C THR A 175 8.03 -1.62 -2.99
N TYR A 176 9.02 -2.34 -3.52
CA TYR A 176 9.53 -2.23 -4.89
C TYR A 176 9.27 -3.53 -5.62
N TYR A 177 8.79 -3.49 -6.84
CA TYR A 177 8.44 -4.70 -7.59
C TYR A 177 8.47 -4.51 -9.11
N TYR A 178 8.83 -5.55 -9.80
CA TYR A 178 8.67 -5.76 -11.25
C TYR A 178 8.92 -7.24 -11.60
N SER A 179 8.77 -7.57 -12.87
CA SER A 179 9.00 -8.93 -13.38
C SER A 179 10.03 -8.89 -14.50
N LEU A 180 10.85 -9.93 -14.59
CA LEU A 180 11.88 -10.10 -15.62
C LEU A 180 11.89 -11.52 -16.19
N PRO A 181 12.44 -11.72 -17.40
CA PRO A 181 12.82 -13.05 -17.87
C PRO A 181 13.84 -13.73 -16.92
N SER A 182 13.72 -15.05 -16.71
CA SER A 182 14.56 -15.78 -15.75
C SER A 182 16.06 -15.68 -16.05
N ASN A 183 16.45 -15.58 -17.32
CA ASN A 183 17.84 -15.39 -17.74
C ASN A 183 18.40 -13.99 -17.44
N LYS A 184 17.58 -13.08 -16.88
CA LYS A 184 17.98 -11.73 -16.45
C LYS A 184 18.10 -11.60 -14.94
N PHE A 185 18.20 -12.73 -14.22
CA PHE A 185 18.30 -12.71 -12.77
C PHE A 185 19.53 -11.95 -12.25
N GLU A 186 20.66 -12.06 -12.93
CA GLU A 186 21.86 -11.32 -12.55
C GLU A 186 21.72 -9.80 -12.74
N LEU A 187 20.97 -9.37 -13.78
CA LEU A 187 20.63 -7.97 -13.97
C LEU A 187 19.76 -7.45 -12.81
N PHE A 188 18.75 -8.22 -12.40
CA PHE A 188 17.95 -7.91 -11.20
C PHE A 188 18.85 -7.74 -9.98
N ALA A 189 19.70 -8.74 -9.71
CA ALA A 189 20.58 -8.74 -8.54
C ALA A 189 21.52 -7.52 -8.54
N TYR A 190 22.05 -7.15 -9.69
CA TYR A 190 22.89 -5.97 -9.86
C TYR A 190 22.11 -4.68 -9.58
N LEU A 191 21.00 -4.44 -10.29
CA LEU A 191 20.25 -3.20 -10.20
C LEU A 191 19.69 -2.98 -8.79
N GLU A 192 19.08 -4.02 -8.21
CA GLU A 192 18.47 -3.94 -6.88
C GLU A 192 19.53 -3.77 -5.77
N SER A 193 20.65 -4.50 -5.85
CA SER A 193 21.69 -4.36 -4.84
C SER A 193 22.41 -3.00 -4.94
N GLU A 194 22.66 -2.49 -6.15
CA GLU A 194 23.35 -1.21 -6.34
C GLU A 194 22.54 -0.02 -5.80
N ARG A 195 21.23 0.01 -6.05
CA ARG A 195 20.39 1.12 -5.55
C ARG A 195 20.26 1.12 -4.02
N PHE A 196 20.39 -0.05 -3.37
CA PHE A 196 20.40 -0.15 -1.90
C PHE A 196 21.79 0.01 -1.30
N LEU A 197 22.86 -0.33 -2.02
CA LEU A 197 24.22 -0.13 -1.55
C LEU A 197 24.67 1.32 -1.69
N HIS A 198 24.27 1.98 -2.77
CA HIS A 198 24.69 3.32 -3.16
C HIS A 198 23.49 4.18 -3.54
N PRO A 199 22.64 4.63 -2.57
CA PRO A 199 21.52 5.49 -2.88
C PRO A 199 22.01 6.79 -3.52
N VAL A 200 21.46 7.12 -4.68
CA VAL A 200 21.77 8.36 -5.38
C VAL A 200 20.71 9.43 -5.09
N PHE A 201 21.15 10.66 -4.85
CA PHE A 201 20.24 11.80 -4.61
C PHE A 201 20.12 12.70 -5.84
N ARG A 202 20.26 12.09 -7.01
CA ARG A 202 20.06 12.70 -8.32
C ARG A 202 18.64 13.24 -8.46
N GLU A 203 18.52 14.48 -8.89
CA GLU A 203 17.23 15.17 -9.05
C GLU A 203 16.38 15.28 -7.75
N PHE A 204 17.00 15.19 -6.57
CA PHE A 204 16.28 15.14 -5.30
C PHE A 204 15.29 16.32 -5.13
N TYR A 205 15.73 17.55 -5.32
CA TYR A 205 14.88 18.73 -5.17
C TYR A 205 13.81 18.85 -6.25
N LYS A 206 14.10 18.37 -7.45
CA LYS A 206 13.11 18.26 -8.53
C LYS A 206 12.01 17.22 -8.19
N GLU A 207 12.40 16.05 -7.68
CA GLU A 207 11.43 15.03 -7.23
C GLU A 207 10.64 15.51 -6.03
N ARG A 208 11.23 16.24 -5.12
CA ARG A 208 10.51 16.90 -4.03
C ARG A 208 9.42 17.83 -4.56
N ASP A 209 9.70 18.62 -5.58
CA ASP A 209 8.69 19.47 -6.23
C ASP A 209 7.57 18.64 -6.88
N VAL A 210 7.88 17.44 -7.44
CA VAL A 210 6.90 16.48 -7.96
C VAL A 210 6.02 15.93 -6.82
N VAL A 211 6.60 15.51 -5.69
CA VAL A 211 5.85 15.02 -4.52
C VAL A 211 4.95 16.13 -3.93
N MET A 212 5.43 17.38 -3.91
CA MET A 212 4.62 18.53 -3.49
C MET A 212 3.41 18.74 -4.43
N GLU A 213 3.59 18.57 -5.72
CA GLU A 213 2.49 18.69 -6.69
C GLU A 213 1.51 17.52 -6.55
N GLU A 214 1.99 16.30 -6.32
CA GLU A 214 1.16 15.14 -6.03
C GLU A 214 0.30 15.38 -4.77
N ARG A 215 0.89 15.93 -3.70
CA ARG A 215 0.14 16.33 -2.51
C ARG A 215 -0.96 17.34 -2.85
N ARG A 216 -0.66 18.36 -3.65
CA ARG A 216 -1.69 19.33 -4.09
C ARG A 216 -2.83 18.63 -4.82
N GLN A 217 -2.50 17.74 -5.76
CA GLN A 217 -3.49 17.06 -6.58
C GLN A 217 -4.31 16.03 -5.81
N ARG A 218 -3.72 15.24 -4.93
CA ARG A 218 -4.39 14.14 -4.22
C ARG A 218 -5.05 14.57 -2.92
N THR A 219 -4.49 15.57 -2.23
CA THR A 219 -4.96 15.97 -0.91
C THR A 219 -5.56 17.36 -0.92
N GLU A 220 -4.81 18.40 -1.32
CA GLU A 220 -5.23 19.77 -1.10
C GLU A 220 -6.37 20.21 -2.03
N SER A 221 -6.33 19.80 -3.31
CA SER A 221 -7.38 20.12 -4.30
C SER A 221 -8.57 19.13 -4.25
N GLN A 222 -8.46 18.01 -3.51
CA GLN A 222 -9.50 17.01 -3.42
C GLN A 222 -10.21 17.07 -2.07
N PRO A 223 -11.52 17.41 -2.02
CA PRO A 223 -12.27 17.47 -0.77
C PRO A 223 -12.22 16.17 0.05
N ILE A 224 -12.29 15.02 -0.64
CA ILE A 224 -12.17 13.70 0.00
C ILE A 224 -10.77 13.48 0.55
N GLY A 225 -9.72 13.88 -0.15
CA GLY A 225 -8.33 13.78 0.33
C GLY A 225 -8.13 14.55 1.64
N ARG A 226 -8.63 15.81 1.69
CA ARG A 226 -8.62 16.61 2.91
C ARG A 226 -9.44 15.98 4.04
N LEU A 227 -10.60 15.37 3.71
CA LEU A 227 -11.42 14.69 4.71
C LEU A 227 -10.71 13.51 5.35
N PHE A 228 -10.04 12.66 4.54
CA PHE A 228 -9.27 11.52 5.05
C PHE A 228 -8.07 11.96 5.89
N GLU A 229 -7.33 13.00 5.49
CA GLU A 229 -6.23 13.53 6.31
C GLU A 229 -6.75 14.05 7.66
N ARG A 230 -7.88 14.75 7.69
CA ARG A 230 -8.51 15.21 8.93
C ARG A 230 -9.04 14.05 9.76
N LEU A 231 -9.61 13.02 9.13
CA LEU A 231 -10.07 11.82 9.81
C LEU A 231 -8.92 11.15 10.56
N LEU A 232 -7.79 10.91 9.90
CA LEU A 232 -6.62 10.30 10.53
C LEU A 232 -6.10 11.15 11.69
N GLY A 233 -5.99 12.47 11.51
CA GLY A 233 -5.55 13.39 12.55
C GLY A 233 -6.46 13.48 13.77
N ALA A 234 -7.76 13.12 13.62
CA ALA A 234 -8.70 13.09 14.72
C ALA A 234 -8.89 11.70 15.33
N ALA A 235 -8.72 10.66 14.53
CA ALA A 235 -8.82 9.28 15.00
C ALA A 235 -7.57 8.85 15.79
N PHE A 236 -6.38 9.39 15.49
CA PHE A 236 -5.16 9.05 16.18
C PHE A 236 -4.63 10.26 16.96
N PHE A 237 -4.63 10.15 18.28
CA PHE A 237 -4.13 11.18 19.18
C PHE A 237 -2.59 11.08 19.33
N ALA A 238 -2.08 9.89 19.63
CA ALA A 238 -0.68 9.65 19.94
C ALA A 238 0.06 8.92 18.80
N HIS A 239 -0.56 7.90 18.20
CA HIS A 239 0.13 7.05 17.24
C HIS A 239 0.45 7.79 15.93
N PRO A 240 1.64 7.56 15.32
CA PRO A 240 2.04 8.19 14.06
C PRO A 240 1.14 7.91 12.85
N TYR A 241 0.21 6.99 12.96
CA TYR A 241 -0.82 6.74 11.94
C TYR A 241 -1.69 7.96 11.60
N LYS A 242 -1.60 9.03 12.39
CA LYS A 242 -2.19 10.33 12.04
C LYS A 242 -1.49 11.05 10.90
N GLN A 243 -0.25 10.67 10.56
CA GLN A 243 0.55 11.36 9.55
C GLN A 243 0.15 10.93 8.14
N PRO A 244 0.01 11.89 7.19
CA PRO A 244 -0.25 11.54 5.80
C PRO A 244 1.00 10.89 5.17
N THR A 245 0.80 9.83 4.38
CA THR A 245 1.92 9.13 3.71
C THR A 245 2.69 10.04 2.74
N VAL A 246 1.99 10.97 2.09
CA VAL A 246 2.63 11.94 1.19
C VAL A 246 3.43 13.02 1.94
N GLY A 247 3.27 13.13 3.26
CA GLY A 247 3.88 14.17 4.08
C GLY A 247 3.08 15.48 4.15
N TYR A 248 3.40 16.34 5.12
CA TYR A 248 2.85 17.70 5.20
C TYR A 248 3.60 18.65 4.28
N MET A 249 2.91 19.61 3.64
CA MET A 249 3.53 20.57 2.73
C MET A 249 4.70 21.33 3.37
N SER A 250 4.54 21.75 4.63
CA SER A 250 5.58 22.45 5.39
C SER A 250 6.88 21.66 5.54
N ASP A 251 6.78 20.35 5.63
CA ASP A 251 7.93 19.46 5.77
C ASP A 251 8.55 19.18 4.39
N LEU A 252 7.70 18.87 3.39
CA LEU A 252 8.11 18.67 2.00
C LEU A 252 8.93 19.88 1.46
N GLU A 253 8.50 21.10 1.78
CA GLU A 253 9.21 22.32 1.36
C GLU A 253 10.61 22.47 1.98
N ARG A 254 10.92 21.73 3.06
CA ARG A 254 12.07 22.03 3.92
C ARG A 254 13.08 20.90 4.07
N PHE A 255 12.68 19.64 3.94
CA PHE A 255 13.64 18.57 4.14
C PHE A 255 14.75 18.58 3.07
N THR A 256 15.90 18.08 3.45
CA THR A 256 17.16 18.19 2.73
C THR A 256 17.67 16.80 2.30
N ILE A 257 18.67 16.76 1.42
CA ILE A 257 19.41 15.53 1.13
C ILE A 257 20.06 14.98 2.41
N THR A 258 20.49 15.86 3.31
CA THR A 258 21.05 15.47 4.61
C THR A 258 20.03 14.69 5.47
N ASP A 259 18.79 15.19 5.54
CA ASP A 259 17.70 14.50 6.27
C ASP A 259 17.39 13.16 5.62
N ALA A 260 17.34 13.12 4.29
CA ALA A 260 17.10 11.90 3.54
C ALA A 260 18.19 10.85 3.76
N ARG A 261 19.48 11.25 3.75
CA ARG A 261 20.59 10.33 4.08
C ARG A 261 20.46 9.77 5.49
N ALA A 262 20.19 10.61 6.46
CA ALA A 262 20.00 10.17 7.87
C ALA A 262 18.85 9.19 8.01
N PHE A 263 17.73 9.43 7.33
CA PHE A 263 16.58 8.51 7.29
C PHE A 263 16.94 7.17 6.64
N TYR A 264 17.61 7.22 5.48
CA TYR A 264 18.05 6.03 4.75
C TYR A 264 18.99 5.17 5.59
N ASP A 265 19.97 5.80 6.24
CA ASP A 265 20.98 5.10 7.03
C ASP A 265 20.40 4.30 8.19
N VAL A 266 19.27 4.75 8.75
CA VAL A 266 18.56 4.04 9.80
C VAL A 266 17.67 2.94 9.24
N TRP A 267 16.81 3.27 8.26
CA TRP A 267 15.69 2.41 7.89
C TRP A 267 15.96 1.42 6.77
N TYR A 268 16.90 1.73 5.85
CA TYR A 268 17.31 0.84 4.77
C TYR A 268 18.46 -0.08 5.21
N ALA A 269 18.26 -0.69 6.38
CA ALA A 269 19.15 -1.72 6.90
C ALA A 269 18.78 -3.09 6.30
N PRO A 270 19.73 -3.94 5.86
CA PRO A 270 19.43 -5.26 5.32
C PRO A 270 18.53 -6.11 6.23
N ALA A 271 18.76 -6.06 7.55
CA ALA A 271 17.92 -6.77 8.53
C ALA A 271 16.46 -6.25 8.61
N ASN A 272 16.16 -5.12 7.94
CA ASN A 272 14.83 -4.52 7.83
C ASN A 272 14.18 -4.76 6.47
N MET A 273 14.77 -5.63 5.64
CA MET A 273 14.37 -5.86 4.25
C MET A 273 14.06 -7.33 4.01
N VAL A 274 12.98 -7.57 3.28
CA VAL A 274 12.58 -8.90 2.82
C VAL A 274 12.26 -8.83 1.32
N THR A 275 12.81 -9.75 0.54
CA THR A 275 12.49 -9.90 -0.88
C THR A 275 11.88 -11.27 -1.13
N ALA A 276 10.71 -11.34 -1.74
CA ALA A 276 10.20 -12.58 -2.30
C ALA A 276 10.46 -12.61 -3.82
N ILE A 277 10.91 -13.76 -4.30
CA ILE A 277 11.17 -14.06 -5.71
C ILE A 277 10.31 -15.26 -6.07
N VAL A 278 9.45 -15.11 -7.07
CA VAL A 278 8.47 -16.14 -7.46
C VAL A 278 8.53 -16.34 -8.96
N GLY A 279 8.70 -17.57 -9.42
CA GLY A 279 8.66 -17.88 -10.86
C GLY A 279 9.65 -18.95 -11.30
N GLY A 280 10.01 -18.92 -12.58
CA GLY A 280 10.87 -19.89 -13.25
C GLY A 280 12.35 -19.73 -12.91
N VAL A 281 12.70 -19.82 -11.62
CA VAL A 281 14.06 -19.77 -11.10
C VAL A 281 14.32 -20.99 -10.21
N LYS A 282 15.59 -21.34 -10.00
CA LYS A 282 16.02 -22.40 -9.06
C LYS A 282 16.78 -21.79 -7.91
N ALA A 283 16.36 -22.05 -6.68
CA ALA A 283 16.99 -21.51 -5.48
C ALA A 283 18.51 -21.84 -5.44
N SER A 284 18.88 -23.07 -5.81
CA SER A 284 20.28 -23.49 -5.86
C SER A 284 21.16 -22.70 -6.84
N GLU A 285 20.57 -22.15 -7.91
CA GLU A 285 21.27 -21.36 -8.93
C GLU A 285 21.34 -19.88 -8.55
N ILE A 286 20.26 -19.34 -7.96
CA ILE A 286 20.18 -17.90 -7.68
C ILE A 286 20.74 -17.49 -6.32
N ILE A 287 20.79 -18.36 -5.33
CA ILE A 287 21.37 -18.06 -4.01
C ILE A 287 22.82 -17.59 -4.11
N PRO A 288 23.73 -18.24 -4.85
CA PRO A 288 25.10 -17.74 -5.02
C PRO A 288 25.17 -16.34 -5.67
N VAL A 289 24.22 -16.01 -6.55
CA VAL A 289 24.10 -14.68 -7.14
C VAL A 289 23.62 -13.68 -6.10
N ILE A 290 22.57 -14.02 -5.33
CA ILE A 290 22.08 -13.20 -4.22
C ILE A 290 23.19 -12.89 -3.22
N GLU A 291 23.95 -13.88 -2.79
CA GLU A 291 25.09 -13.71 -1.86
C GLU A 291 26.16 -12.76 -2.43
N ARG A 292 26.51 -12.91 -3.71
CA ARG A 292 27.49 -12.08 -4.39
C ARG A 292 27.08 -10.61 -4.44
N TYR A 293 25.86 -10.32 -4.74
CA TYR A 293 25.38 -8.96 -4.95
C TYR A 293 24.88 -8.31 -3.67
N PHE A 294 23.94 -8.93 -2.97
CA PHE A 294 23.30 -8.36 -1.77
C PHE A 294 24.13 -8.55 -0.50
N GLY A 295 25.05 -9.53 -0.49
CA GLY A 295 25.99 -9.71 0.61
C GLY A 295 26.98 -8.54 0.77
N ARG A 296 27.11 -7.66 -0.24
CA ARG A 296 27.92 -6.43 -0.18
C ARG A 296 27.29 -5.32 0.67
N LEU A 297 25.98 -5.38 0.91
CA LEU A 297 25.32 -4.40 1.75
C LEU A 297 25.84 -4.50 3.18
N PRO A 298 26.26 -3.38 3.81
CA PRO A 298 26.80 -3.40 5.16
C PRO A 298 25.75 -3.88 6.15
N ALA A 299 26.13 -4.78 7.03
CA ALA A 299 25.27 -5.22 8.12
C ALA A 299 24.96 -4.01 9.03
N LYS A 300 23.68 -3.78 9.28
CA LYS A 300 23.19 -2.76 10.18
C LYS A 300 22.16 -3.39 11.13
N PRO A 301 22.04 -2.91 12.38
CA PRO A 301 21.03 -3.42 13.30
C PRO A 301 19.64 -3.15 12.73
N LYS A 302 18.72 -4.07 12.96
CA LYS A 302 17.31 -3.84 12.64
C LYS A 302 16.80 -2.65 13.45
N PRO A 303 16.14 -1.66 12.81
CA PRO A 303 15.56 -0.52 13.52
C PRO A 303 14.58 -0.96 14.62
N ALA A 304 14.51 -0.20 15.70
CA ALA A 304 13.57 -0.48 16.78
C ALA A 304 12.13 -0.26 16.29
N PRO A 305 11.17 -1.12 16.68
CA PRO A 305 9.77 -0.93 16.35
C PRO A 305 9.20 0.30 17.06
N LEU A 306 8.12 0.84 16.51
CA LEU A 306 7.35 1.90 17.17
C LEU A 306 6.84 1.40 18.52
N ARG A 307 6.99 2.25 19.55
CA ARG A 307 6.57 1.94 20.92
C ARG A 307 5.32 2.71 21.35
N THR A 308 4.94 3.73 20.60
CA THR A 308 3.77 4.55 20.92
C THR A 308 2.51 3.72 20.72
N ILE A 309 1.69 3.66 21.77
CA ILE A 309 0.38 2.99 21.76
C ILE A 309 -0.69 4.07 21.71
N GLU A 310 -1.65 3.92 20.82
CA GLU A 310 -2.82 4.80 20.78
C GLU A 310 -3.67 4.58 22.04
N PRO A 311 -3.98 5.62 22.81
CA PRO A 311 -4.87 5.47 23.95
C PRO A 311 -6.30 5.15 23.50
N PRO A 312 -7.10 4.42 24.30
CA PRO A 312 -8.49 4.14 23.97
C PRO A 312 -9.29 5.44 23.81
N HIS A 313 -10.14 5.47 22.79
CA HIS A 313 -11.12 6.55 22.64
C HIS A 313 -12.14 6.54 23.79
N ILE A 314 -12.49 7.70 24.28
CA ILE A 314 -13.43 7.86 25.40
C ILE A 314 -14.77 8.48 25.01
N ALA A 315 -14.85 9.08 23.81
CA ALA A 315 -16.05 9.75 23.28
C ALA A 315 -16.05 9.73 21.75
N GLU A 316 -17.25 9.86 21.17
CA GLU A 316 -17.38 10.09 19.71
C GLU A 316 -16.71 11.43 19.34
N THR A 317 -15.90 11.37 18.28
CA THR A 317 -15.30 12.56 17.65
C THR A 317 -15.98 12.82 16.32
N VAL A 318 -16.38 14.06 16.03
CA VAL A 318 -17.06 14.41 14.77
C VAL A 318 -16.31 15.52 14.05
N ILE A 319 -15.97 15.28 12.78
CA ILE A 319 -15.37 16.28 11.89
C ILE A 319 -16.36 16.56 10.77
N THR A 320 -16.57 17.84 10.51
CA THR A 320 -17.36 18.29 9.35
C THR A 320 -16.50 19.19 8.48
N LEU A 321 -16.27 18.76 7.24
CA LEU A 321 -15.70 19.59 6.19
C LEU A 321 -16.84 20.10 5.30
N ARG A 322 -16.84 21.41 4.97
CA ARG A 322 -17.78 22.01 4.02
C ARG A 322 -17.02 22.39 2.78
N ASP A 323 -17.56 22.02 1.63
CA ASP A 323 -16.95 22.29 0.34
C ASP A 323 -17.97 22.16 -0.81
N GLN A 324 -17.63 22.70 -1.98
CA GLN A 324 -18.44 22.53 -3.20
C GLN A 324 -18.19 21.13 -3.81
N ALA A 325 -18.63 20.09 -3.12
CA ALA A 325 -18.42 18.71 -3.50
C ALA A 325 -19.60 17.82 -3.15
N GLN A 326 -19.63 16.63 -3.73
CA GLN A 326 -20.62 15.61 -3.37
C GLN A 326 -20.48 15.25 -1.88
N PRO A 327 -21.60 15.20 -1.14
CA PRO A 327 -21.58 14.77 0.25
C PRO A 327 -20.94 13.38 0.41
N PHE A 328 -20.24 13.18 1.54
CA PHE A 328 -19.58 11.95 1.87
C PHE A 328 -19.65 11.71 3.38
N TYR A 329 -19.91 10.47 3.78
CA TYR A 329 -20.04 10.10 5.19
C TYR A 329 -19.14 8.92 5.53
N ILE A 330 -18.35 9.04 6.62
CA ILE A 330 -17.46 7.99 7.13
C ILE A 330 -17.64 7.86 8.63
N GLU A 331 -17.75 6.64 9.12
CA GLU A 331 -17.50 6.27 10.51
C GLU A 331 -16.25 5.38 10.57
N ALA A 332 -15.32 5.75 11.42
CA ALA A 332 -14.09 5.02 11.66
C ALA A 332 -14.06 4.51 13.10
N TYR A 333 -13.68 3.27 13.28
CA TYR A 333 -13.61 2.59 14.57
C TYR A 333 -12.23 1.99 14.75
N HIS A 334 -11.61 2.16 15.91
CA HIS A 334 -10.36 1.49 16.21
C HIS A 334 -10.58 -0.02 16.33
N LYS A 335 -9.68 -0.78 15.74
CA LYS A 335 -9.60 -2.24 15.86
C LYS A 335 -8.14 -2.64 16.15
N PRO A 336 -7.91 -3.85 16.69
CA PRO A 336 -6.56 -4.37 16.91
C PRO A 336 -5.75 -4.50 15.60
N ALA A 337 -4.43 -4.70 15.76
CA ALA A 337 -3.52 -5.03 14.66
C ALA A 337 -3.94 -6.31 13.92
N ALA A 338 -3.55 -6.45 12.65
CA ALA A 338 -3.90 -7.61 11.82
C ALA A 338 -3.34 -8.95 12.34
N THR A 339 -2.37 -8.92 13.25
CA THR A 339 -1.89 -10.13 13.94
C THR A 339 -2.79 -10.60 15.09
N HIS A 340 -3.83 -9.82 15.44
CA HIS A 340 -4.76 -10.20 16.50
C HIS A 340 -5.61 -11.43 16.11
N PRO A 341 -5.94 -12.33 17.06
CA PRO A 341 -6.77 -13.52 16.77
C PRO A 341 -8.13 -13.19 16.15
N ASP A 342 -8.73 -12.06 16.48
CA ASP A 342 -10.02 -11.62 15.96
C ASP A 342 -9.98 -11.02 14.54
N GLU A 343 -8.82 -10.86 13.91
CA GLU A 343 -8.72 -10.27 12.56
C GLU A 343 -9.64 -10.94 11.54
N PRO A 344 -9.73 -12.29 11.45
CA PRO A 344 -10.67 -12.96 10.53
C PRO A 344 -12.14 -12.64 10.79
N ILE A 345 -12.49 -12.24 12.03
CA ILE A 345 -13.85 -11.87 12.38
C ILE A 345 -14.18 -10.46 11.85
N TYR A 346 -13.23 -9.53 11.91
CA TYR A 346 -13.38 -8.22 11.28
C TYR A 346 -13.55 -8.34 9.76
N ASP A 347 -12.85 -9.27 9.12
CA ASP A 347 -13.03 -9.55 7.69
C ASP A 347 -14.43 -10.11 7.40
N ALA A 348 -14.96 -10.98 8.26
CA ALA A 348 -16.32 -11.47 8.12
C ALA A 348 -17.37 -10.35 8.25
N ILE A 349 -17.19 -9.45 9.22
CA ILE A 349 -18.05 -8.28 9.40
C ILE A 349 -17.99 -7.37 8.16
N ALA A 350 -16.78 -7.09 7.64
CA ALA A 350 -16.58 -6.27 6.45
C ALA A 350 -17.23 -6.86 5.20
N GLU A 351 -17.07 -8.19 4.99
CA GLU A 351 -17.66 -8.91 3.86
C GLU A 351 -19.19 -8.86 3.91
N ILE A 352 -19.79 -9.17 5.06
CA ILE A 352 -21.24 -9.24 5.22
C ILE A 352 -21.89 -7.86 5.12
N LEU A 353 -21.26 -6.84 5.75
CA LEU A 353 -21.80 -5.48 5.74
C LEU A 353 -21.57 -4.75 4.44
N GLY A 354 -20.38 -4.87 3.83
CA GLY A 354 -19.94 -3.88 2.83
C GLY A 354 -19.44 -4.41 1.50
N ARG A 355 -19.23 -5.74 1.32
CA ARG A 355 -18.59 -6.22 0.09
C ARG A 355 -19.57 -6.67 -0.98
N GLY A 356 -19.71 -5.86 -2.03
CA GLY A 356 -20.49 -6.17 -3.23
C GLY A 356 -22.00 -6.00 -3.05
N ARG A 357 -22.75 -6.32 -4.11
CA ARG A 357 -24.20 -6.05 -4.17
C ARG A 357 -25.06 -6.87 -3.21
N THR A 358 -24.54 -7.97 -2.70
CA THR A 358 -25.26 -8.84 -1.75
C THR A 358 -25.00 -8.48 -0.28
N SER A 359 -24.19 -7.45 -0.01
CA SER A 359 -23.92 -6.97 1.34
C SER A 359 -25.09 -6.22 1.94
N ARG A 360 -25.18 -6.19 3.27
CA ARG A 360 -26.32 -5.57 3.98
C ARG A 360 -26.46 -4.09 3.67
N LEU A 361 -25.35 -3.32 3.71
CA LEU A 361 -25.37 -1.89 3.42
C LEU A 361 -25.76 -1.59 1.97
N TYR A 362 -25.26 -2.36 1.01
CA TYR A 362 -25.64 -2.14 -0.38
C TYR A 362 -27.13 -2.38 -0.60
N ARG A 363 -27.65 -3.51 -0.11
CA ARG A 363 -29.09 -3.83 -0.23
C ARG A 363 -29.96 -2.78 0.47
N SER A 364 -29.65 -2.48 1.73
CA SER A 364 -30.45 -1.56 2.54
C SER A 364 -30.35 -0.11 2.03
N LEU A 365 -29.14 0.46 1.92
CA LEU A 365 -28.96 1.89 1.64
C LEU A 365 -29.03 2.25 0.13
N VAL A 366 -28.60 1.30 -0.75
CA VAL A 366 -28.50 1.60 -2.19
C VAL A 366 -29.72 1.09 -2.94
N GLU A 367 -30.14 -0.18 -2.74
CA GLU A 367 -31.21 -0.79 -3.54
C GLU A 367 -32.60 -0.46 -2.97
N GLU A 368 -32.83 -0.68 -1.67
CA GLU A 368 -34.15 -0.59 -1.04
C GLU A 368 -34.51 0.86 -0.70
N GLN A 369 -33.69 1.54 0.12
CA GLN A 369 -33.96 2.89 0.61
C GLN A 369 -33.52 3.99 -0.36
N LYS A 370 -32.58 3.70 -1.29
CA LYS A 370 -32.03 4.64 -2.26
C LYS A 370 -31.42 5.90 -1.62
N LEU A 371 -30.90 5.76 -0.42
CA LEU A 371 -30.26 6.83 0.34
C LEU A 371 -28.80 7.07 -0.09
N ALA A 372 -28.14 6.07 -0.63
CA ALA A 372 -26.76 6.17 -1.05
C ALA A 372 -26.55 5.65 -2.48
N VAL A 373 -25.54 6.16 -3.18
CA VAL A 373 -25.07 5.60 -4.45
C VAL A 373 -23.99 4.54 -4.23
N GLN A 374 -23.35 4.57 -3.06
CA GLN A 374 -22.33 3.64 -2.65
C GLN A 374 -22.33 3.48 -1.12
N ALA A 375 -22.16 2.27 -0.64
CA ALA A 375 -21.94 1.98 0.78
C ALA A 375 -20.96 0.81 0.91
N GLN A 376 -19.96 0.95 1.78
CA GLN A 376 -18.87 -0.02 1.95
C GLN A 376 -18.41 -0.10 3.40
N VAL A 377 -17.82 -1.24 3.76
CA VAL A 377 -17.13 -1.46 5.05
C VAL A 377 -15.80 -2.14 4.78
N GLY A 378 -14.78 -1.78 5.51
CA GLY A 378 -13.45 -2.40 5.41
C GLY A 378 -12.49 -1.92 6.48
N GLY A 379 -11.39 -2.63 6.65
CA GLY A 379 -10.29 -2.29 7.54
C GLY A 379 -9.00 -1.92 6.80
N GLY A 380 -7.93 -1.67 7.57
CA GLY A 380 -6.58 -1.49 7.00
C GLY A 380 -6.15 -0.05 6.76
N LEU A 381 -6.80 0.93 7.37
CA LEU A 381 -6.40 2.34 7.24
C LEU A 381 -5.77 2.86 8.54
N PRO A 382 -4.61 3.53 8.48
CA PRO A 382 -3.74 3.77 7.33
C PRO A 382 -2.77 2.59 7.05
N GLY A 383 -2.74 1.60 7.92
CA GLY A 383 -1.94 0.38 7.86
C GLY A 383 -2.58 -0.74 8.66
N VAL A 384 -1.86 -1.86 8.91
CA VAL A 384 -2.39 -3.06 9.57
C VAL A 384 -1.48 -3.61 10.67
N LYS A 385 -0.24 -3.15 10.74
CA LYS A 385 0.79 -3.66 11.68
C LYS A 385 0.49 -3.28 13.13
N TYR A 386 -0.14 -2.14 13.34
CA TYR A 386 -0.56 -1.61 14.64
C TYR A 386 -2.09 -1.50 14.71
N PRO A 387 -2.68 -1.24 15.89
CA PRO A 387 -4.11 -0.91 15.97
C PRO A 387 -4.48 0.18 14.97
N HIS A 388 -5.51 -0.07 14.17
CA HIS A 388 -5.87 0.73 13.01
C HIS A 388 -7.37 0.89 12.88
N LEU A 389 -7.84 1.50 11.77
CA LEU A 389 -9.24 1.84 11.60
C LEU A 389 -10.01 0.80 10.78
N PHE A 390 -11.19 0.48 11.28
CA PHE A 390 -12.27 -0.19 10.58
C PHE A 390 -13.28 0.87 10.14
N LEU A 391 -13.52 0.98 8.85
CA LEU A 391 -14.32 2.05 8.25
C LEU A 391 -15.67 1.54 7.79
N ALA A 392 -16.72 2.32 8.06
CA ALA A 392 -17.99 2.22 7.38
C ALA A 392 -18.25 3.55 6.66
N LEU A 393 -18.43 3.52 5.35
CA LEU A 393 -18.58 4.71 4.53
C LEU A 393 -19.77 4.63 3.59
N ALA A 394 -20.36 5.77 3.29
CA ALA A 394 -21.40 5.87 2.29
C ALA A 394 -21.36 7.22 1.56
N VAL A 395 -21.74 7.19 0.29
CA VAL A 395 -21.89 8.36 -0.56
C VAL A 395 -23.38 8.66 -0.71
N PRO A 396 -23.91 9.73 -0.13
CA PRO A 396 -25.33 10.08 -0.23
C PRO A 396 -25.81 10.21 -1.68
N ALA A 397 -27.03 9.77 -1.95
CA ALA A 397 -27.69 10.01 -3.21
C ALA A 397 -28.08 11.50 -3.36
N ARG A 398 -28.40 11.92 -4.57
CA ARG A 398 -28.78 13.32 -4.83
C ARG A 398 -30.00 13.74 -3.98
N GLY A 399 -29.86 14.81 -3.22
CA GLY A 399 -30.90 15.33 -2.33
C GLY A 399 -31.00 14.63 -0.97
N VAL A 400 -30.14 13.66 -0.70
CA VAL A 400 -30.05 12.97 0.59
C VAL A 400 -28.96 13.62 1.45
N THR A 401 -29.22 13.79 2.73
CA THR A 401 -28.26 14.36 3.68
C THR A 401 -27.36 13.30 4.31
N ASN A 402 -26.20 13.73 4.83
CA ASN A 402 -25.32 12.87 5.62
C ASN A 402 -26.03 12.28 6.86
N ASP A 403 -26.96 13.02 7.48
CA ASP A 403 -27.72 12.54 8.64
C ASP A 403 -28.66 11.38 8.29
N GLN A 404 -29.35 11.44 7.14
CA GLN A 404 -30.19 10.31 6.69
C GLN A 404 -29.36 9.05 6.42
N VAL A 405 -28.21 9.22 5.78
CA VAL A 405 -27.28 8.09 5.52
C VAL A 405 -26.71 7.55 6.83
N ARG A 406 -26.31 8.43 7.76
CA ARG A 406 -25.82 8.05 9.10
C ARG A 406 -26.84 7.15 9.81
N ASP A 407 -28.09 7.60 9.87
CA ASP A 407 -29.12 6.91 10.63
C ASP A 407 -29.40 5.52 10.04
N ALA A 408 -29.50 5.40 8.72
CA ALA A 408 -29.67 4.12 8.03
C ALA A 408 -28.44 3.19 8.18
N LEU A 409 -27.21 3.75 8.07
CA LEU A 409 -25.98 2.99 8.26
C LEU A 409 -25.90 2.43 9.68
N ARG A 410 -26.18 3.25 10.69
CA ARG A 410 -26.16 2.85 12.10
C ARG A 410 -27.18 1.76 12.42
N VAL A 411 -28.34 1.75 11.76
CA VAL A 411 -29.32 0.66 11.89
C VAL A 411 -28.70 -0.68 11.46
N GLU A 412 -28.01 -0.74 10.34
CA GLU A 412 -27.38 -1.97 9.86
C GLU A 412 -26.21 -2.40 10.77
N LEU A 413 -25.41 -1.45 11.27
CA LEU A 413 -24.36 -1.75 12.25
C LEU A 413 -24.95 -2.31 13.55
N GLN A 414 -26.06 -1.77 14.04
CA GLN A 414 -26.74 -2.27 15.25
C GLN A 414 -27.34 -3.66 15.06
N LYS A 415 -27.83 -4.01 13.87
CA LYS A 415 -28.26 -5.38 13.57
C LYS A 415 -27.10 -6.38 13.73
N MET A 416 -25.86 -6.00 13.35
CA MET A 416 -24.67 -6.88 13.58
C MET A 416 -24.38 -7.10 15.06
N VAL A 417 -24.76 -6.16 15.92
CA VAL A 417 -24.59 -6.25 17.38
C VAL A 417 -25.70 -7.09 18.02
N GLY A 418 -26.95 -6.89 17.59
CA GLY A 418 -28.13 -7.45 18.24
C GLY A 418 -28.61 -8.79 17.66
N GLU A 419 -28.26 -9.11 16.43
CA GLU A 419 -28.79 -10.26 15.69
C GLU A 419 -27.65 -11.14 15.16
N ASP A 420 -27.91 -12.46 15.11
CA ASP A 420 -26.97 -13.37 14.44
C ASP A 420 -27.00 -13.15 12.90
N VAL A 421 -25.88 -13.30 12.28
CA VAL A 421 -25.81 -13.41 10.82
C VAL A 421 -26.47 -14.71 10.36
N THR A 422 -27.02 -14.71 9.16
CA THR A 422 -27.59 -15.92 8.56
C THR A 422 -26.52 -16.94 8.18
N ASP A 423 -26.88 -18.22 8.10
CA ASP A 423 -25.97 -19.27 7.62
C ASP A 423 -25.46 -18.94 6.19
N ALA A 424 -26.34 -18.44 5.33
CA ALA A 424 -26.00 -18.09 3.97
C ALA A 424 -24.97 -16.93 3.88
N GLU A 425 -25.00 -15.97 4.81
CA GLU A 425 -23.99 -14.89 4.89
C GLU A 425 -22.63 -15.43 5.34
N LEU A 426 -22.62 -16.28 6.36
CA LEU A 426 -21.41 -16.89 6.89
C LEU A 426 -20.77 -17.86 5.89
N ASP A 427 -21.55 -18.71 5.24
CA ASP A 427 -21.08 -19.65 4.22
C ASP A 427 -20.52 -18.91 2.99
N ARG A 428 -21.16 -17.82 2.57
CA ARG A 428 -20.66 -16.97 1.50
C ARG A 428 -19.30 -16.35 1.84
N PHE A 429 -19.12 -15.83 3.06
CA PHE A 429 -17.85 -15.33 3.54
C PHE A 429 -16.76 -16.40 3.46
N LYS A 430 -16.98 -17.58 4.04
CA LYS A 430 -16.01 -18.69 4.05
C LYS A 430 -15.65 -19.17 2.64
N THR A 431 -16.64 -19.26 1.76
CA THR A 431 -16.43 -19.66 0.37
C THR A 431 -15.61 -18.63 -0.40
N ARG A 432 -15.88 -17.35 -0.21
CA ARG A 432 -15.12 -16.26 -0.84
C ARG A 432 -13.69 -16.18 -0.31
N ALA A 433 -13.47 -16.30 0.99
CA ALA A 433 -12.14 -16.31 1.58
C ALA A 433 -11.24 -17.37 0.92
N LYS A 434 -11.75 -18.58 0.75
CA LYS A 434 -11.04 -19.66 0.06
C LYS A 434 -10.79 -19.33 -1.43
N ALA A 435 -11.78 -18.78 -2.12
CA ALA A 435 -11.63 -18.39 -3.54
C ALA A 435 -10.65 -17.24 -3.71
N ASP A 436 -10.60 -16.28 -2.80
CA ASP A 436 -9.68 -15.15 -2.82
C ASP A 436 -8.24 -15.61 -2.59
N LEU A 437 -8.02 -16.55 -1.65
CA LEU A 437 -6.71 -17.17 -1.47
C LEU A 437 -6.26 -17.82 -2.79
N ILE A 438 -7.06 -18.70 -3.38
CA ILE A 438 -6.70 -19.39 -4.63
C ILE A 438 -6.34 -18.37 -5.72
N ARG A 439 -7.11 -17.30 -5.88
CA ARG A 439 -6.81 -16.23 -6.84
C ARG A 439 -5.50 -15.51 -6.54
N SER A 440 -5.22 -15.24 -5.27
CA SER A 440 -3.98 -14.57 -4.87
C SER A 440 -2.72 -15.39 -5.15
N LEU A 441 -2.85 -16.72 -5.20
CA LEU A 441 -1.76 -17.64 -5.50
C LEU A 441 -1.51 -17.85 -7.00
N THR A 442 -2.33 -17.27 -7.89
CA THR A 442 -2.27 -17.57 -9.34
C THR A 442 -1.15 -16.79 -10.02
N GLY A 443 -0.98 -15.50 -9.73
CA GLY A 443 0.02 -14.64 -10.38
C GLY A 443 1.30 -14.52 -9.55
N ASP A 444 2.46 -14.57 -10.21
CA ASP A 444 3.77 -14.53 -9.54
C ASP A 444 3.99 -13.20 -8.79
N SER A 445 3.66 -12.07 -9.40
CA SER A 445 3.81 -10.74 -8.78
C SER A 445 2.91 -10.56 -7.55
N GLY A 446 1.63 -10.97 -7.65
CA GLY A 446 0.70 -10.94 -6.52
C GLY A 446 1.17 -11.82 -5.37
N LEU A 447 1.65 -13.01 -5.70
CA LEU A 447 2.16 -13.96 -4.71
C LEU A 447 3.45 -13.47 -4.04
N ALA A 448 4.38 -12.87 -4.79
CA ALA A 448 5.57 -12.25 -4.22
C ALA A 448 5.20 -11.16 -3.21
N SER A 449 4.24 -10.30 -3.54
CA SER A 449 3.73 -9.24 -2.65
C SER A 449 3.06 -9.82 -1.39
N GLN A 450 2.28 -10.91 -1.51
CA GLN A 450 1.67 -11.57 -0.37
C GLN A 450 2.72 -12.19 0.57
N LEU A 451 3.69 -12.91 0.02
CA LEU A 451 4.74 -13.57 0.80
C LEU A 451 5.54 -12.55 1.63
N VAL A 452 6.00 -11.44 1.03
CA VAL A 452 6.74 -10.41 1.78
C VAL A 452 5.88 -9.75 2.84
N THR A 453 4.58 -9.53 2.54
CA THR A 453 3.66 -8.88 3.46
C THR A 453 3.42 -9.73 4.70
N TYR A 454 3.04 -11.00 4.52
CA TYR A 454 2.81 -11.90 5.65
C TYR A 454 4.10 -12.16 6.43
N HIS A 455 5.21 -12.41 5.74
CA HIS A 455 6.49 -12.65 6.42
C HIS A 455 6.97 -11.42 7.23
N THR A 456 6.83 -10.22 6.68
CA THR A 456 7.23 -8.99 7.39
C THR A 456 6.32 -8.70 8.58
N LEU A 457 5.01 -8.98 8.44
CA LEU A 457 4.02 -8.67 9.46
C LEU A 457 4.06 -9.66 10.65
N THR A 458 4.25 -10.95 10.37
CA THR A 458 4.11 -12.04 11.35
C THR A 458 5.41 -12.79 11.66
N GLY A 459 6.44 -12.61 10.84
CA GLY A 459 7.67 -13.40 10.88
C GLY A 459 7.59 -14.74 10.13
N ASP A 460 6.39 -15.12 9.66
CA ASP A 460 6.19 -16.38 8.94
C ASP A 460 5.27 -16.22 7.73
N TRP A 461 5.76 -16.56 6.55
CA TRP A 461 4.99 -16.56 5.31
C TRP A 461 3.81 -17.56 5.31
N ARG A 462 3.86 -18.60 6.17
CA ARG A 462 2.80 -19.62 6.28
C ARG A 462 1.47 -19.03 6.73
N GLU A 463 1.50 -17.89 7.38
CA GLU A 463 0.28 -17.16 7.76
C GLU A 463 -0.63 -16.86 6.57
N LEU A 464 -0.12 -16.77 5.36
CA LEU A 464 -0.94 -16.68 4.14
C LEU A 464 -1.96 -17.83 4.02
N PHE A 465 -1.63 -19.02 4.50
CA PHE A 465 -2.48 -20.21 4.44
C PHE A 465 -3.29 -20.39 5.73
N THR A 466 -2.63 -20.31 6.89
CA THR A 466 -3.28 -20.49 8.20
C THR A 466 -4.34 -19.42 8.46
N TYR A 467 -4.21 -18.25 7.85
CA TYR A 467 -5.21 -17.20 7.95
C TYR A 467 -6.57 -17.63 7.38
N VAL A 468 -6.60 -18.35 6.27
CA VAL A 468 -7.84 -18.85 5.66
C VAL A 468 -8.49 -19.93 6.52
N ASP A 469 -7.71 -20.77 7.18
CA ASP A 469 -8.24 -21.75 8.13
C ASP A 469 -8.88 -21.04 9.33
N ARG A 470 -8.29 -19.96 9.82
CA ARG A 470 -8.88 -19.10 10.85
C ARG A 470 -10.20 -18.45 10.39
N MET A 471 -10.25 -17.98 9.13
CA MET A 471 -11.50 -17.46 8.53
C MET A 471 -12.59 -18.54 8.46
N ALA A 472 -12.22 -19.78 8.12
CA ALA A 472 -13.16 -20.91 8.08
C ALA A 472 -13.73 -21.29 9.46
N ALA A 473 -12.96 -21.01 10.53
CA ALA A 473 -13.37 -21.28 11.90
C ALA A 473 -14.32 -20.22 12.51
N VAL A 474 -14.50 -19.06 11.88
CA VAL A 474 -15.35 -17.97 12.37
C VAL A 474 -16.78 -18.44 12.57
N THR A 475 -17.38 -18.07 13.71
CA THR A 475 -18.75 -18.39 14.10
C THR A 475 -19.66 -17.15 14.15
N LYS A 476 -20.99 -17.35 14.15
CA LYS A 476 -21.96 -16.27 14.33
C LYS A 476 -21.76 -15.54 15.67
N ALA A 477 -21.49 -16.31 16.72
CA ALA A 477 -21.25 -15.76 18.06
C ALA A 477 -20.00 -14.87 18.11
N ASP A 478 -18.93 -15.25 17.40
CA ASP A 478 -17.74 -14.42 17.27
C ASP A 478 -18.03 -13.09 16.57
N ILE A 479 -18.77 -13.13 15.46
CA ILE A 479 -19.18 -11.94 14.72
C ILE A 479 -19.96 -10.99 15.62
N ARG A 480 -20.95 -11.47 16.36
CA ARG A 480 -21.75 -10.65 17.27
C ARG A 480 -20.90 -10.06 18.41
N ARG A 481 -20.03 -10.87 19.01
CA ARG A 481 -19.10 -10.42 20.06
C ARG A 481 -18.21 -9.27 19.59
N VAL A 482 -17.54 -9.43 18.44
CA VAL A 482 -16.62 -8.42 17.89
C VAL A 482 -17.40 -7.19 17.41
N ALA A 483 -18.58 -7.36 16.79
CA ALA A 483 -19.44 -6.24 16.41
C ALA A 483 -19.86 -5.40 17.63
N ALA A 484 -20.24 -6.05 18.74
CA ALA A 484 -20.59 -5.36 19.98
C ALA A 484 -19.39 -4.60 20.61
N ASP A 485 -18.19 -5.09 20.39
CA ASP A 485 -16.98 -4.44 20.89
C ASP A 485 -16.55 -3.26 20.01
N VAL A 486 -16.56 -3.40 18.69
CA VAL A 486 -16.05 -2.38 17.76
C VAL A 486 -17.04 -1.23 17.56
N PHE A 487 -18.36 -1.48 17.42
CA PHE A 487 -19.36 -0.45 17.08
C PHE A 487 -19.88 0.36 18.28
N LYS A 488 -19.04 0.50 19.32
CA LYS A 488 -19.36 1.36 20.46
C LYS A 488 -19.27 2.85 20.09
N PRO A 489 -20.20 3.70 20.58
CA PRO A 489 -20.11 5.14 20.35
C PRO A 489 -18.78 5.75 20.81
N SER A 490 -18.22 5.29 21.94
CA SER A 490 -16.92 5.76 22.45
C SER A 490 -15.73 5.40 21.58
N ASN A 491 -15.86 4.42 20.67
CA ASN A 491 -14.80 4.00 19.74
C ASN A 491 -14.91 4.65 18.35
N ARG A 492 -15.83 5.61 18.19
CA ARG A 492 -16.20 6.12 16.87
C ARG A 492 -15.63 7.51 16.57
N THR A 493 -14.99 7.65 15.41
CA THR A 493 -14.66 8.93 14.80
C THR A 493 -15.49 9.09 13.53
N VAL A 494 -16.26 10.17 13.44
CA VAL A 494 -17.09 10.50 12.27
C VAL A 494 -16.41 11.58 11.46
N ALA A 495 -16.29 11.37 10.14
CA ALA A 495 -15.91 12.41 9.21
C ALA A 495 -16.97 12.57 8.11
N ARG A 496 -17.41 13.80 7.88
CA ARG A 496 -18.42 14.10 6.88
C ARG A 496 -18.06 15.30 6.03
N LEU A 497 -18.30 15.16 4.74
CA LEU A 497 -18.22 16.23 3.77
C LEU A 497 -19.64 16.70 3.46
N GLU A 498 -19.90 17.98 3.68
CA GLU A 498 -21.17 18.62 3.40
C GLU A 498 -21.04 19.58 2.21
N ASN A 499 -22.04 19.59 1.34
CA ASN A 499 -22.04 20.49 0.18
C ASN A 499 -22.43 21.91 0.61
N GLU A 500 -21.55 22.90 0.43
CA GLU A 500 -21.83 24.31 0.72
C GLU A 500 -22.95 24.89 -0.15
N ALA A 501 -23.10 24.43 -1.40
CA ALA A 501 -24.16 24.89 -2.31
C ALA A 501 -25.57 24.47 -1.85
N ALA A 502 -25.70 23.52 -0.90
CA ALA A 502 -26.98 23.13 -0.32
C ALA A 502 -27.52 24.14 0.73
N GLN A 503 -26.70 25.10 1.14
CA GLN A 503 -27.10 26.20 2.03
C GLN A 503 -27.27 27.54 1.26
N ALA A 504 -28.10 27.56 0.21
CA ALA A 504 -28.58 28.82 -0.32
C ALA A 504 -29.50 29.48 0.73
N PRO A 505 -29.38 30.77 0.99
CA PRO A 505 -29.92 31.41 2.17
C PRO A 505 -31.44 31.38 2.20
N GLY A 506 -31.96 30.79 3.25
CA GLY A 506 -33.29 31.18 3.72
C GLY A 506 -33.26 32.67 4.02
N GLY A 507 -33.89 33.45 3.17
CA GLY A 507 -33.94 34.90 3.32
C GLY A 507 -34.45 35.30 4.69
N THR A 508 -33.64 36.04 5.38
CA THR A 508 -34.13 36.94 6.45
C THR A 508 -34.97 38.02 5.82
N LYS A 509 -36.26 38.01 6.12
CA LYS A 509 -37.04 39.24 6.18
C LYS A 509 -36.99 39.77 7.59
#